data_6e978ed31a01c3953dc4f6d314f69ac4
#
_entry.id   6e978ed31a01c3953dc4f6d314f69ac4
#
_cell.length_a   1.000
_cell.length_b   1.000
_cell.length_c   1.000
_cell.angle_alpha   90.00
_cell.angle_beta   90.00
_cell.angle_gamma   90.00
#
_symmetry.space_group_name_H-M   'P 1'
#
loop_
_entity.id
_entity.type
_entity.pdbx_description
1 polymer ?
#
loop_
_entity_poly.entity_id
_entity_poly.type
_entity_poly.pdbx_seq_one_letter_code
_entity_poly.pdbx_strand_id
1 'polypeptide(L)'
;MYTLTINIDSQGRQFLLENNETIVLVFPQDIDYNYSVACVSFSPFGDSNTVVFNNTWIEYASSQNIQFNEVILMGMTENASKGNIYIFNGISIIQGGAAYSNEVYGLSNHGADKDNLTCGLGQLITINSDEAQNCPLSVYSTPYNQTTYFQATTKIWIFVASGIEAGMIIATQMLTPVGSTQFENGVSGALTVGDYLEIDLTENPTVSFDTNINAFKL
;
A
#
# COMPACT_ATOMS: atom_id res chain seq x y z
N MET A 1 -11.10 -12.68 1.85
CA MET A 1 -11.02 -11.68 2.95
C MET A 1 -9.91 -12.13 3.87
N TYR A 2 -8.99 -11.24 4.19
CA TYR A 2 -7.89 -11.49 5.11
C TYR A 2 -7.99 -10.53 6.29
N THR A 3 -7.57 -10.97 7.46
CA THR A 3 -7.57 -10.13 8.67
C THR A 3 -6.19 -10.14 9.29
N LEU A 4 -5.63 -8.95 9.49
CA LEU A 4 -4.43 -8.73 10.27
C LEU A 4 -4.84 -8.25 11.66
N THR A 5 -4.37 -8.92 12.71
CA THR A 5 -4.52 -8.48 14.10
C THR A 5 -3.21 -7.85 14.59
N ILE A 6 -3.28 -6.67 15.16
CA ILE A 6 -2.12 -5.91 15.61
C ILE A 6 -2.29 -5.61 17.10
N ASN A 7 -1.46 -6.22 17.92
CA ASN A 7 -1.46 -6.03 19.37
C ASN A 7 -0.40 -4.99 19.77
N ILE A 8 -0.85 -4.00 20.53
CA ILE A 8 0.01 -2.92 21.07
C ILE A 8 -0.45 -2.65 22.50
N ASP A 9 0.39 -2.93 23.46
CA ASP A 9 0.06 -2.67 24.85
C ASP A 9 0.01 -1.16 25.17
N SER A 10 -0.39 -0.82 26.38
CA SER A 10 -0.51 0.59 26.80
C SER A 10 0.81 1.35 26.72
N GLN A 11 1.94 0.69 26.98
CA GLN A 11 3.27 1.29 26.88
C GLN A 11 3.64 1.56 25.42
N GLY A 12 3.37 0.62 24.51
CA GLY A 12 3.58 0.77 23.08
C GLY A 12 2.73 1.91 22.49
N ARG A 13 1.46 1.99 22.88
CA ARG A 13 0.59 3.09 22.43
C ARG A 13 1.09 4.46 22.89
N GLN A 14 1.51 4.57 24.15
CA GLN A 14 2.10 5.80 24.66
C GLN A 14 3.38 6.17 23.92
N PHE A 15 4.25 5.18 23.66
CA PHE A 15 5.48 5.37 22.90
C PHE A 15 5.20 5.94 21.50
N LEU A 16 4.28 5.34 20.75
CA LEU A 16 3.90 5.82 19.39
C LEU A 16 3.32 7.24 19.45
N LEU A 17 2.48 7.53 20.43
CA LEU A 17 1.89 8.87 20.60
C LEU A 17 2.95 9.93 20.90
N GLU A 18 3.89 9.65 21.80
CA GLU A 18 4.97 10.58 22.20
C GLU A 18 5.93 10.87 21.04
N ASN A 19 6.14 9.90 20.15
CA ASN A 19 6.99 10.02 18.95
C ASN A 19 6.22 10.49 17.72
N ASN A 20 4.91 10.72 17.83
CA ASN A 20 4.03 11.05 16.70
C ASN A 20 4.12 10.02 15.56
N GLU A 21 4.21 8.74 15.92
CA GLU A 21 4.30 7.62 14.99
C GLU A 21 2.94 6.96 14.78
N THR A 22 2.73 6.45 13.58
CA THR A 22 1.56 5.67 13.15
C THR A 22 1.97 4.28 12.72
N ILE A 23 1.02 3.36 12.72
CA ILE A 23 1.16 2.03 12.10
C ILE A 23 1.00 2.21 10.60
N VAL A 24 1.97 1.74 9.82
CA VAL A 24 1.96 1.84 8.36
C VAL A 24 1.99 0.44 7.75
N LEU A 25 1.13 0.22 6.75
CA LEU A 25 1.09 -0.99 5.94
C LEU A 25 1.42 -0.68 4.49
N VAL A 26 2.25 -1.52 3.88
CA VAL A 26 2.70 -1.38 2.50
C VAL A 26 2.63 -2.73 1.81
N PHE A 27 2.09 -2.77 0.59
CA PHE A 27 2.25 -3.92 -0.30
C PHE A 27 3.56 -3.73 -1.09
N PRO A 28 4.55 -4.64 -0.96
CA PRO A 28 5.76 -4.54 -1.73
C PRO A 28 5.45 -4.61 -3.23
N GLN A 29 5.98 -3.66 -3.99
CA GLN A 29 5.97 -3.71 -5.45
C GLN A 29 7.19 -4.49 -5.96
N ASP A 30 7.18 -4.87 -7.25
CA ASP A 30 8.33 -5.54 -7.85
C ASP A 30 9.63 -4.78 -7.63
N ILE A 31 10.73 -5.53 -7.52
CA ILE A 31 12.09 -5.05 -7.16
C ILE A 31 12.59 -3.91 -8.06
N ASP A 32 12.05 -3.80 -9.27
CA ASP A 32 12.44 -2.78 -10.24
C ASP A 32 11.90 -1.36 -9.92
N TYR A 33 11.01 -1.24 -8.93
CA TYR A 33 10.45 0.05 -8.53
C TYR A 33 11.08 0.53 -7.22
N ASN A 34 11.67 1.74 -7.26
CA ASN A 34 12.29 2.38 -6.10
C ASN A 34 11.26 3.01 -5.14
N TYR A 35 9.98 2.72 -5.31
CA TYR A 35 8.89 3.28 -4.52
C TYR A 35 7.79 2.26 -4.26
N SER A 36 7.05 2.50 -3.19
CA SER A 36 5.83 1.78 -2.81
C SER A 36 4.79 2.77 -2.31
N VAL A 37 3.55 2.32 -2.14
CA VAL A 37 2.46 3.15 -1.58
C VAL A 37 2.15 2.68 -0.16
N ALA A 38 2.08 3.60 0.78
CA ALA A 38 1.55 3.34 2.12
C ALA A 38 0.03 3.16 2.00
N CYS A 39 -0.44 1.91 1.90
CA CYS A 39 -1.86 1.65 1.71
C CYS A 39 -2.70 2.01 2.95
N VAL A 40 -2.13 1.87 4.13
CA VAL A 40 -2.77 2.17 5.41
C VAL A 40 -1.78 2.92 6.29
N SER A 41 -2.27 3.96 6.98
CA SER A 41 -1.56 4.65 8.06
C SER A 41 -2.59 5.06 9.11
N PHE A 42 -2.43 4.62 10.36
CA PHE A 42 -3.33 4.96 11.45
C PHE A 42 -2.66 4.90 12.81
N SER A 43 -3.20 5.68 13.76
CA SER A 43 -2.84 5.57 15.18
C SER A 43 -3.62 4.42 15.83
N PRO A 44 -3.01 3.64 16.73
CA PRO A 44 -3.71 2.53 17.39
C PRO A 44 -4.88 3.02 18.27
N PHE A 45 -6.04 2.38 18.14
CA PHE A 45 -7.24 2.70 18.93
C PHE A 45 -7.22 2.07 20.32
N GLY A 46 -6.68 0.86 20.43
CA GLY A 46 -6.69 0.07 21.65
C GLY A 46 -5.54 -0.93 21.69
N ASP A 47 -5.58 -1.84 22.67
CA ASP A 47 -4.56 -2.89 22.83
C ASP A 47 -4.56 -3.89 21.68
N SER A 48 -5.68 -4.06 21.01
CA SER A 48 -5.80 -4.91 19.82
C SER A 48 -6.50 -4.12 18.72
N ASN A 49 -5.87 -4.08 17.55
CA ASN A 49 -6.37 -3.42 16.35
C ASN A 49 -6.52 -4.42 15.24
N THR A 50 -7.50 -4.24 14.37
CA THR A 50 -7.73 -5.14 13.23
C THR A 50 -7.72 -4.36 11.93
N VAL A 51 -7.08 -4.94 10.91
CA VAL A 51 -7.14 -4.45 9.53
C VAL A 51 -7.71 -5.56 8.67
N VAL A 52 -8.86 -5.30 8.05
CA VAL A 52 -9.57 -6.27 7.22
C VAL A 52 -9.44 -5.88 5.76
N PHE A 53 -8.85 -6.78 4.96
CA PHE A 53 -8.67 -6.65 3.51
C PHE A 53 -9.80 -7.38 2.80
N ASN A 54 -10.61 -6.66 2.03
CA ASN A 54 -11.70 -7.25 1.28
C ASN A 54 -11.16 -8.07 0.08
N ASN A 55 -11.94 -9.03 -0.42
CA ASN A 55 -11.57 -9.81 -1.62
C ASN A 55 -11.79 -9.05 -2.93
N THR A 56 -12.42 -7.88 -2.90
CA THR A 56 -12.66 -7.06 -4.07
C THR A 56 -11.44 -6.25 -4.41
N TRP A 57 -10.85 -6.54 -5.55
CA TRP A 57 -9.77 -5.75 -6.13
C TRP A 57 -10.33 -4.63 -6.99
N ILE A 58 -9.62 -3.54 -7.04
CA ILE A 58 -10.00 -2.33 -7.76
C ILE A 58 -8.82 -1.92 -8.63
N GLU A 59 -9.06 -1.65 -9.92
CA GLU A 59 -8.13 -0.86 -10.72
C GLU A 59 -8.48 0.62 -10.61
N TYR A 60 -7.46 1.46 -10.55
CA TYR A 60 -7.67 2.90 -10.45
C TYR A 60 -6.81 3.68 -11.44
N ALA A 61 -7.28 4.86 -11.78
CA ALA A 61 -6.58 5.91 -12.51
C ALA A 61 -6.52 7.19 -11.68
N SER A 62 -5.38 7.86 -11.71
CA SER A 62 -5.12 9.12 -11.03
C SER A 62 -4.54 10.15 -12.00
N SER A 63 -4.92 11.41 -11.84
CA SER A 63 -4.31 12.54 -12.57
C SER A 63 -3.00 13.03 -11.94
N GLN A 64 -2.60 12.45 -10.81
CA GLN A 64 -1.39 12.85 -10.10
C GLN A 64 -0.16 12.18 -10.69
N ASN A 65 0.96 12.86 -10.67
CA ASN A 65 2.26 12.28 -11.02
C ASN A 65 2.80 11.46 -9.85
N ILE A 66 3.63 10.46 -10.17
CA ILE A 66 4.33 9.66 -9.16
C ILE A 66 5.50 10.49 -8.64
N GLN A 67 5.41 10.95 -7.39
CA GLN A 67 6.45 11.71 -6.70
C GLN A 67 6.55 11.24 -5.24
N PHE A 68 7.76 11.16 -4.69
CA PHE A 68 7.96 10.82 -3.29
C PHE A 68 7.29 11.83 -2.36
N ASN A 69 6.70 11.33 -1.28
CA ASN A 69 5.94 12.08 -0.26
C ASN A 69 4.64 12.71 -0.76
N GLU A 70 4.22 12.42 -1.99
CA GLU A 70 2.89 12.82 -2.49
C GLU A 70 1.87 11.70 -2.23
N VAL A 71 0.64 12.10 -1.93
CA VAL A 71 -0.47 11.17 -1.69
C VAL A 71 -1.19 10.90 -3.02
N ILE A 72 -1.28 9.65 -3.41
CA ILE A 72 -2.06 9.22 -4.59
C ILE A 72 -3.53 9.14 -4.23
N LEU A 73 -4.34 9.90 -4.96
CA LEU A 73 -5.79 9.82 -4.90
C LEU A 73 -6.31 8.92 -6.04
N MET A 74 -7.13 7.96 -5.70
CA MET A 74 -7.80 7.08 -6.67
C MET A 74 -8.96 7.85 -7.32
N GLY A 75 -8.66 8.62 -8.37
CA GLY A 75 -9.62 9.52 -9.02
C GLY A 75 -10.75 8.80 -9.74
N MET A 76 -10.44 7.73 -10.47
CA MET A 76 -11.40 6.83 -11.11
C MET A 76 -11.10 5.41 -10.69
N THR A 77 -12.14 4.63 -10.43
CA THR A 77 -12.01 3.25 -9.97
C THR A 77 -12.98 2.33 -10.69
N GLU A 78 -12.58 1.08 -10.92
CA GLU A 78 -13.43 0.00 -11.42
C GLU A 78 -13.09 -1.30 -10.69
N ASN A 79 -14.10 -2.11 -10.39
CA ASN A 79 -13.88 -3.43 -9.83
C ASN A 79 -13.10 -4.30 -10.81
N ALA A 80 -12.02 -4.90 -10.33
CA ALA A 80 -11.09 -5.63 -11.17
C ALA A 80 -11.16 -7.14 -10.92
N SER A 81 -11.03 -7.90 -12.01
CA SER A 81 -10.91 -9.35 -11.98
C SER A 81 -9.63 -9.78 -12.69
N LYS A 82 -8.93 -10.76 -12.12
CA LYS A 82 -7.75 -11.37 -12.74
C LYS A 82 -8.06 -11.87 -14.15
N GLY A 83 -7.06 -11.85 -15.01
CA GLY A 83 -7.17 -12.29 -16.40
C GLY A 83 -7.84 -11.28 -17.35
N ASN A 84 -8.17 -10.09 -16.89
CA ASN A 84 -8.80 -9.05 -17.69
C ASN A 84 -7.87 -7.84 -17.88
N ILE A 85 -8.08 -7.16 -19.01
CA ILE A 85 -7.55 -5.82 -19.27
C ILE A 85 -8.70 -4.84 -19.17
N TYR A 86 -8.47 -3.75 -18.46
CA TYR A 86 -9.37 -2.60 -18.39
C TYR A 86 -8.80 -1.45 -19.20
N ILE A 87 -9.65 -0.59 -19.71
CA ILE A 87 -9.27 0.53 -20.59
C ILE A 87 -9.67 1.83 -19.91
N PHE A 88 -8.70 2.68 -19.64
CA PHE A 88 -8.93 4.08 -19.30
C PHE A 88 -9.07 4.90 -20.56
N ASN A 89 -10.22 5.54 -20.77
CA ASN A 89 -10.54 6.33 -21.97
C ASN A 89 -10.49 7.86 -21.75
N GLY A 90 -9.98 8.30 -20.58
CA GLY A 90 -9.92 9.71 -20.19
C GLY A 90 -11.10 10.15 -19.30
N ILE A 91 -12.18 9.35 -19.22
CA ILE A 91 -13.40 9.70 -18.47
C ILE A 91 -13.78 8.57 -17.50
N SER A 92 -13.51 7.33 -17.88
CA SER A 92 -13.89 6.12 -17.12
C SER A 92 -12.90 4.99 -17.36
N ILE A 93 -12.97 4.00 -16.49
CA ILE A 93 -12.30 2.71 -16.68
C ILE A 93 -13.39 1.71 -17.07
N ILE A 94 -13.20 0.98 -18.17
CA ILE A 94 -14.15 -0.02 -18.67
C ILE A 94 -13.43 -1.33 -18.95
N GLN A 95 -14.11 -2.46 -18.80
CA GLN A 95 -13.53 -3.75 -19.16
C GLN A 95 -13.27 -3.80 -20.67
N GLY A 96 -12.03 -4.12 -21.06
CA GLY A 96 -11.59 -4.20 -22.45
C GLY A 96 -11.56 -5.63 -22.98
N GLY A 97 -10.58 -6.42 -22.57
CA GLY A 97 -10.37 -7.77 -23.10
C GLY A 97 -9.67 -8.69 -22.10
N ALA A 98 -9.20 -9.83 -22.59
CA ALA A 98 -8.44 -10.78 -21.77
C ALA A 98 -6.97 -10.35 -21.68
N ALA A 99 -6.39 -10.51 -20.47
CA ALA A 99 -4.96 -10.37 -20.26
C ALA A 99 -4.19 -11.59 -20.81
N TYR A 100 -2.87 -11.47 -20.91
CA TYR A 100 -2.01 -12.57 -21.37
C TYR A 100 -1.93 -13.75 -20.40
N SER A 101 -2.37 -13.56 -19.17
CA SER A 101 -2.40 -14.56 -18.10
C SER A 101 -3.62 -14.36 -17.22
N ASN A 102 -4.18 -15.46 -16.69
CA ASN A 102 -5.27 -15.42 -15.74
C ASN A 102 -4.86 -14.99 -14.32
N GLU A 103 -3.56 -14.76 -14.09
CA GLU A 103 -3.03 -14.37 -12.78
C GLU A 103 -2.75 -12.86 -12.65
N VAL A 104 -2.90 -12.10 -13.74
CA VAL A 104 -2.61 -10.68 -13.78
C VAL A 104 -3.86 -9.84 -13.97
N TYR A 105 -3.79 -8.59 -13.57
CA TYR A 105 -4.70 -7.51 -13.93
C TYR A 105 -4.01 -6.63 -14.97
N GLY A 106 -4.74 -5.90 -15.78
CA GLY A 106 -4.13 -5.03 -16.79
C GLY A 106 -4.92 -3.77 -17.04
N LEU A 107 -4.25 -2.61 -17.05
CA LEU A 107 -4.84 -1.33 -17.42
C LEU A 107 -4.16 -0.74 -18.66
N SER A 108 -4.95 -0.46 -19.70
CA SER A 108 -4.52 0.22 -20.92
C SER A 108 -4.88 1.71 -20.85
N ASN A 109 -3.91 2.56 -21.15
CA ASN A 109 -4.11 4.00 -21.21
C ASN A 109 -4.50 4.45 -22.63
N HIS A 110 -5.75 4.85 -22.81
CA HIS A 110 -6.29 5.47 -24.04
C HIS A 110 -6.85 6.87 -23.77
N GLY A 111 -6.30 7.60 -22.79
CA GLY A 111 -6.69 8.96 -22.46
C GLY A 111 -6.55 9.91 -23.64
N ALA A 112 -7.49 10.82 -23.81
CA ALA A 112 -7.53 11.74 -24.97
C ALA A 112 -6.38 12.75 -24.99
N ASP A 113 -5.81 13.08 -23.83
CA ASP A 113 -4.67 13.99 -23.66
C ASP A 113 -3.32 13.36 -24.05
N LYS A 114 -3.29 12.03 -24.20
CA LYS A 114 -2.10 11.23 -24.56
C LYS A 114 -0.94 11.30 -23.57
N ASP A 115 -1.22 11.73 -22.35
CA ASP A 115 -0.24 11.77 -21.28
C ASP A 115 -0.02 10.38 -20.63
N ASN A 116 1.03 10.27 -19.83
CA ASN A 116 1.21 9.11 -18.98
C ASN A 116 0.11 9.06 -17.91
N LEU A 117 -0.46 7.89 -17.74
CA LEU A 117 -1.47 7.64 -16.72
C LEU A 117 -0.81 7.10 -15.45
N THR A 118 -1.05 7.71 -14.31
CA THR A 118 -0.79 7.10 -13.00
C THR A 118 -1.93 6.16 -12.66
N CYS A 119 -1.63 4.90 -12.39
CA CYS A 119 -2.63 3.87 -12.14
C CYS A 119 -2.08 2.75 -11.25
N GLY A 120 -2.93 1.82 -10.84
CA GLY A 120 -2.52 0.66 -10.05
C GLY A 120 -3.68 -0.16 -9.55
N LEU A 121 -3.37 -1.07 -8.64
CA LEU A 121 -4.35 -1.84 -7.89
C LEU A 121 -4.68 -1.14 -6.58
N GLY A 122 -5.92 -1.26 -6.17
CA GLY A 122 -6.43 -0.87 -4.87
C GLY A 122 -7.31 -1.96 -4.26
N GLN A 123 -7.67 -1.77 -3.02
CA GLN A 123 -8.54 -2.67 -2.28
C GLN A 123 -9.36 -1.89 -1.25
N LEU A 124 -10.55 -2.42 -0.94
CA LEU A 124 -11.36 -1.92 0.15
C LEU A 124 -10.82 -2.45 1.48
N ILE A 125 -10.42 -1.56 2.37
CA ILE A 125 -9.82 -1.89 3.67
C ILE A 125 -10.66 -1.29 4.79
N THR A 126 -10.86 -2.06 5.86
CA THR A 126 -11.55 -1.64 7.09
C THR A 126 -10.58 -1.71 8.26
N ILE A 127 -10.50 -0.66 9.06
CA ILE A 127 -9.67 -0.59 10.26
C ILE A 127 -10.60 -0.53 11.48
N ASN A 128 -10.43 -1.45 12.43
CA ASN A 128 -11.18 -1.49 13.71
C ASN A 128 -12.72 -1.40 13.57
N SER A 129 -13.27 -1.95 12.48
CA SER A 129 -14.70 -1.88 12.15
C SER A 129 -15.24 -0.48 11.81
N ASP A 130 -14.36 0.49 11.51
CA ASP A 130 -14.73 1.78 10.93
C ASP A 130 -15.27 1.60 9.51
N GLU A 131 -15.69 2.70 8.87
CA GLU A 131 -16.12 2.68 7.49
C GLU A 131 -14.99 2.21 6.56
N ALA A 132 -15.31 1.26 5.67
CA ALA A 132 -14.35 0.73 4.73
C ALA A 132 -13.93 1.78 3.69
N GLN A 133 -12.63 1.86 3.40
CA GLN A 133 -12.05 2.83 2.49
C GLN A 133 -11.32 2.15 1.34
N ASN A 134 -11.42 2.73 0.15
CA ASN A 134 -10.60 2.31 -0.99
C ASN A 134 -9.16 2.83 -0.80
N CYS A 135 -8.21 1.91 -0.75
CA CYS A 135 -6.79 2.21 -0.53
C CYS A 135 -5.97 1.78 -1.73
N PRO A 136 -5.07 2.62 -2.27
CA PRO A 136 -4.13 2.21 -3.31
C PRO A 136 -3.11 1.25 -2.71
N LEU A 137 -2.84 0.14 -3.39
CA LEU A 137 -1.87 -0.89 -2.98
C LEU A 137 -0.59 -0.82 -3.80
N SER A 138 -0.70 -0.36 -5.05
CA SER A 138 0.42 -0.23 -5.96
C SER A 138 0.23 1.00 -6.85
N VAL A 139 1.32 1.53 -7.40
CA VAL A 139 1.28 2.67 -8.30
C VAL A 139 2.25 2.49 -9.45
N TYR A 140 1.80 2.75 -10.68
CA TYR A 140 2.56 2.61 -11.92
C TYR A 140 2.27 3.78 -12.86
N SER A 141 3.23 4.06 -13.75
CA SER A 141 3.04 5.00 -14.84
C SER A 141 2.82 4.22 -16.14
N THR A 142 1.65 4.40 -16.77
CA THR A 142 1.28 3.74 -18.02
C THR A 142 1.28 4.76 -19.16
N PRO A 143 2.25 4.67 -20.11
CA PRO A 143 2.26 5.57 -21.27
C PRO A 143 1.01 5.43 -22.14
N TYR A 144 0.70 6.48 -22.90
CA TYR A 144 -0.40 6.46 -23.86
C TYR A 144 -0.30 5.29 -24.84
N ASN A 145 -1.42 4.63 -25.13
CA ASN A 145 -1.53 3.42 -25.96
C ASN A 145 -0.71 2.21 -25.46
N GLN A 146 -0.35 2.18 -24.19
CA GLN A 146 0.29 1.01 -23.59
C GLN A 146 -0.59 0.39 -22.52
N THR A 147 -0.28 -0.87 -22.18
CA THR A 147 -0.92 -1.61 -21.10
C THR A 147 0.13 -1.94 -20.04
N THR A 148 -0.16 -1.59 -18.80
CA THR A 148 0.60 -2.06 -17.65
C THR A 148 -0.13 -3.22 -17.00
N TYR A 149 0.62 -4.25 -16.61
CA TYR A 149 0.09 -5.42 -15.94
C TYR A 149 0.50 -5.41 -14.46
N PHE A 150 -0.40 -5.82 -13.60
CA PHE A 150 -0.24 -5.84 -12.16
C PHE A 150 -0.38 -7.26 -11.63
N GLN A 151 0.39 -7.60 -10.60
CA GLN A 151 0.19 -8.81 -9.82
C GLN A 151 -0.26 -8.44 -8.41
N ALA A 152 -1.30 -9.12 -7.92
CA ALA A 152 -1.70 -9.01 -6.54
C ALA A 152 -0.79 -9.89 -5.68
N THR A 153 -0.33 -9.35 -4.56
CA THR A 153 0.41 -10.09 -3.54
C THR A 153 -0.39 -10.16 -2.25
N THR A 154 -0.18 -11.21 -1.46
CA THR A 154 -0.69 -11.34 -0.09
C THR A 154 0.35 -10.98 0.96
N LYS A 155 1.58 -10.71 0.54
CA LYS A 155 2.64 -10.24 1.41
C LYS A 155 2.51 -8.75 1.64
N ILE A 156 2.65 -8.33 2.89
CA ILE A 156 2.69 -6.92 3.28
C ILE A 156 3.86 -6.67 4.20
N TRP A 157 4.31 -5.43 4.23
CA TRP A 157 5.23 -4.90 5.21
C TRP A 157 4.46 -4.06 6.23
N ILE A 158 4.72 -4.31 7.52
CA ILE A 158 4.20 -3.53 8.64
C ILE A 158 5.36 -2.89 9.39
N PHE A 159 5.25 -1.60 9.68
CA PHE A 159 6.23 -0.83 10.44
C PHE A 159 5.57 0.37 11.11
N VAL A 160 6.31 1.10 11.92
CA VAL A 160 5.88 2.38 12.49
C VAL A 160 6.65 3.52 11.84
N ALA A 161 5.99 4.65 11.65
CA ALA A 161 6.62 5.83 11.06
C ALA A 161 5.92 7.12 11.48
N SER A 162 6.66 8.23 11.44
CA SER A 162 6.09 9.57 11.54
C SER A 162 5.99 10.23 10.15
N GLY A 163 4.94 11.02 9.94
CA GLY A 163 4.77 11.81 8.73
C GLY A 163 4.38 11.02 7.47
N ILE A 164 4.02 9.73 7.59
CA ILE A 164 3.50 8.93 6.47
C ILE A 164 1.99 8.87 6.57
N GLU A 165 1.31 9.26 5.49
CA GLU A 165 -0.15 9.20 5.35
C GLU A 165 -0.58 8.06 4.42
N ALA A 166 -1.82 7.58 4.58
CA ALA A 166 -2.39 6.60 3.66
C ALA A 166 -2.45 7.17 2.24
N GLY A 167 -2.03 6.37 1.26
CA GLY A 167 -1.87 6.78 -0.14
C GLY A 167 -0.54 7.44 -0.48
N MET A 168 0.33 7.73 0.50
CA MET A 168 1.61 8.38 0.26
C MET A 168 2.60 7.46 -0.47
N ILE A 169 3.30 8.01 -1.46
CA ILE A 169 4.41 7.33 -2.15
C ILE A 169 5.67 7.45 -1.32
N ILE A 170 6.24 6.31 -0.95
CA ILE A 170 7.45 6.21 -0.15
C ILE A 170 8.58 5.56 -0.94
N ALA A 171 9.83 5.98 -0.67
CA ALA A 171 10.99 5.34 -1.26
C ALA A 171 11.26 3.98 -0.59
N THR A 172 11.24 2.91 -1.36
CA THR A 172 11.43 1.54 -0.85
C THR A 172 12.78 1.36 -0.16
N GLN A 173 13.81 2.07 -0.62
CA GLN A 173 15.15 2.05 -0.03
C GLN A 173 15.25 2.66 1.39
N MET A 174 14.20 3.35 1.85
CA MET A 174 14.12 3.86 3.23
C MET A 174 13.69 2.77 4.23
N LEU A 175 13.20 1.64 3.73
CA LEU A 175 12.66 0.56 4.55
C LEU A 175 13.74 -0.50 4.80
N THR A 176 13.90 -0.88 6.06
CA THR A 176 14.87 -1.89 6.51
C THR A 176 14.11 -3.07 7.12
N PRO A 177 14.38 -4.33 6.72
CA PRO A 177 13.73 -5.48 7.35
C PRO A 177 14.21 -5.67 8.80
N VAL A 178 13.30 -6.04 9.70
CA VAL A 178 13.61 -6.37 11.10
C VAL A 178 14.76 -7.39 11.18
N GLY A 179 15.77 -7.08 12.01
CA GLY A 179 16.94 -7.96 12.23
C GLY A 179 18.00 -7.86 11.14
N SER A 180 17.90 -6.97 10.17
CA SER A 180 18.99 -6.69 9.25
C SER A 180 20.06 -5.83 9.94
N THR A 181 21.34 -6.11 9.62
CA THR A 181 22.49 -5.33 10.12
C THR A 181 22.86 -4.18 9.19
N GLN A 182 21.97 -3.69 8.39
CA GLN A 182 22.25 -2.57 7.49
C GLN A 182 22.38 -1.28 8.31
N PHE A 183 23.52 -0.62 8.14
CA PHE A 183 23.84 0.65 8.79
C PHE A 183 22.83 1.73 8.40
N GLU A 184 22.43 2.52 9.38
CA GLU A 184 21.64 3.73 9.22
C GLU A 184 22.22 4.61 8.11
N ASN A 185 21.65 4.54 6.94
CA ASN A 185 21.83 5.60 5.97
C ASN A 185 20.87 6.71 6.40
N GLY A 186 21.42 7.69 7.12
CA GLY A 186 20.68 8.82 7.63
C GLY A 186 19.89 9.50 6.53
N VAL A 187 18.57 9.28 6.55
CA VAL A 187 17.67 9.99 5.67
C VAL A 187 17.52 11.40 6.22
N SER A 188 18.04 12.37 5.48
CA SER A 188 17.82 13.79 5.73
C SER A 188 16.35 14.11 5.42
N GLY A 189 15.52 14.24 6.44
CA GLY A 189 14.13 14.64 6.29
C GLY A 189 13.31 14.40 7.57
N ALA A 190 12.11 14.97 7.63
CA ALA A 190 11.22 14.90 8.77
C ALA A 190 10.53 13.53 8.97
N LEU A 191 10.92 12.49 8.20
CA LEU A 191 10.35 11.16 8.27
C LEU A 191 11.24 10.26 9.15
N THR A 192 10.66 9.70 10.21
CA THR A 192 11.25 8.61 10.98
C THR A 192 10.55 7.32 10.57
N VAL A 193 11.30 6.30 10.17
CA VAL A 193 10.78 5.01 9.72
C VAL A 193 11.43 3.91 10.55
N GLY A 194 10.59 3.08 11.20
CA GLY A 194 11.03 1.89 11.91
C GLY A 194 11.33 0.73 10.94
N ASP A 195 11.93 -0.33 11.48
CA ASP A 195 12.18 -1.54 10.71
C ASP A 195 10.87 -2.25 10.36
N TYR A 196 10.73 -2.74 9.13
CA TYR A 196 9.51 -3.45 8.71
C TYR A 196 9.58 -4.96 8.99
N LEU A 197 8.44 -5.53 9.35
CA LEU A 197 8.18 -6.95 9.36
C LEU A 197 7.40 -7.34 8.10
N GLU A 198 7.90 -8.31 7.32
CA GLU A 198 7.13 -8.92 6.23
C GLU A 198 6.22 -10.02 6.78
N ILE A 199 4.95 -9.98 6.43
CA ILE A 199 3.92 -10.96 6.82
C ILE A 199 3.09 -11.40 5.62
N ASP A 200 2.59 -12.64 5.65
CA ASP A 200 1.64 -13.16 4.66
C ASP A 200 0.22 -13.12 5.23
N LEU A 201 -0.70 -12.43 4.55
CA LEU A 201 -2.09 -12.26 4.97
C LEU A 201 -2.93 -13.54 4.88
N THR A 202 -2.49 -14.55 4.13
CA THR A 202 -3.28 -15.78 3.90
C THR A 202 -3.57 -16.55 5.18
N GLU A 203 -2.74 -16.40 6.21
CA GLU A 203 -2.87 -17.07 7.50
C GLU A 203 -3.64 -16.27 8.55
N ASN A 204 -4.18 -15.08 8.19
CA ASN A 204 -4.78 -14.13 9.13
C ASN A 204 -3.86 -13.85 10.33
N PRO A 205 -2.67 -13.31 10.09
CA PRO A 205 -1.61 -13.22 11.08
C PRO A 205 -1.98 -12.30 12.24
N THR A 206 -1.32 -12.57 13.38
CA THR A 206 -1.31 -11.67 14.54
C THR A 206 0.10 -11.21 14.79
N VAL A 207 0.31 -9.90 14.89
CA VAL A 207 1.60 -9.29 15.20
C VAL A 207 1.53 -8.49 16.49
N SER A 208 2.67 -8.31 17.15
CA SER A 208 2.78 -7.52 18.36
C SER A 208 3.88 -6.48 18.23
N PHE A 209 3.64 -5.27 18.70
CA PHE A 209 4.63 -4.21 18.72
C PHE A 209 5.57 -4.37 19.93
N ASP A 210 6.86 -4.22 19.68
CA ASP A 210 7.91 -4.29 20.72
C ASP A 210 8.64 -2.95 20.80
N THR A 211 8.42 -2.22 21.88
CA THR A 211 9.03 -0.90 22.12
C THR A 211 10.54 -0.93 22.25
N ASN A 212 11.15 -2.09 22.61
CA ASN A 212 12.61 -2.18 22.76
C ASN A 212 13.36 -2.15 21.43
N ILE A 213 12.69 -2.56 20.36
CA ILE A 213 13.29 -2.60 19.01
C ILE A 213 12.57 -1.64 18.05
N ASN A 214 11.56 -0.91 18.51
CA ASN A 214 10.70 -0.05 17.71
C ASN A 214 10.17 -0.73 16.43
N ALA A 215 9.72 -1.99 16.56
CA ALA A 215 9.28 -2.79 15.43
C ALA A 215 8.23 -3.84 15.82
N PHE A 216 7.59 -4.44 14.81
CA PHE A 216 6.65 -5.53 14.98
C PHE A 216 7.34 -6.89 14.97
N LYS A 217 6.72 -7.87 15.64
CA LYS A 217 7.10 -9.29 15.64
C LYS A 217 5.86 -10.19 15.56
N LEU A 218 6.03 -11.40 15.02
CA LEU A 218 5.02 -12.46 15.02
C LEU A 218 4.83 -13.06 16.43
#